data_c2e69a0dc35224519fab250f5fd6c0c6
#
_entry.id   c2e69a0dc35224519fab250f5fd6c0c6
#
_cell.length_a   1.000
_cell.length_b   1.000
_cell.length_c   1.000
_cell.angle_alpha   90.00
_cell.angle_beta   90.00
_cell.angle_gamma   90.00
#
_symmetry.space_group_name_H-M   'P 1'
#
loop_
_entity.id
_entity.type
_entity.pdbx_description
1 polymer ?
#
loop_
_entity_poly.entity_id
_entity_poly.type
_entity_poly.pdbx_seq_one_letter_code
_entity_poly.pdbx_strand_id
1 'polypeptide(L)'
;GYFVSYRDPNMKETNDIYEGIPEYLENFNADERDMTKYVIGTISELDTPLTPSQKGARGLAAWYSGLTDEMVQKERDEILNARVEDVRALSGIVREVLKTGALCAIGNEEKIKADAAMFGAIQPLYNGTASEDGQ
;
A
#
# COMPACT_ATOMS: atom_id res chain seq x y z
N GLY A 1 2.21 -2.58 -7.00
CA GLY A 1 1.41 -2.06 -5.89
C GLY A 1 0.80 -3.18 -5.05
N TYR A 2 0.51 -2.90 -3.81
CA TYR A 2 -0.17 -3.82 -2.89
C TYR A 2 -0.95 -3.02 -1.85
N PHE A 3 -1.99 -3.65 -1.29
CA PHE A 3 -2.71 -3.17 -0.12
C PHE A 3 -2.32 -4.01 1.08
N VAL A 4 -2.23 -3.42 2.25
CA VAL A 4 -1.86 -4.12 3.47
C VAL A 4 -2.68 -3.62 4.66
N SER A 5 -3.11 -4.56 5.50
CA SER A 5 -3.73 -4.29 6.79
C SER A 5 -2.95 -5.02 7.88
N TYR A 6 -2.86 -4.41 9.07
CA TYR A 6 -2.14 -4.96 10.21
C TYR A 6 -3.05 -5.02 11.45
N ARG A 7 -3.03 -6.15 12.14
CA ARG A 7 -3.90 -6.42 13.29
C ARG A 7 -5.40 -6.30 12.98
N ASP A 8 -5.78 -6.70 11.78
CA ASP A 8 -7.14 -6.65 11.32
C ASP A 8 -7.84 -8.00 11.55
N PRO A 9 -8.90 -8.05 12.37
CA PRO A 9 -9.65 -9.26 12.58
C PRO A 9 -10.70 -9.55 11.51
N ASN A 10 -10.96 -8.61 10.58
CA ASN A 10 -12.07 -8.62 9.64
C ASN A 10 -11.58 -8.80 8.19
N MET A 11 -10.84 -9.87 7.92
CA MET A 11 -10.18 -10.10 6.63
C MET A 11 -11.11 -9.95 5.42
N LYS A 12 -12.30 -10.54 5.49
CA LYS A 12 -13.25 -10.48 4.38
C LYS A 12 -13.73 -9.07 4.12
N GLU A 13 -14.18 -8.36 5.15
CA GLU A 13 -14.69 -7.00 5.03
C GLU A 13 -13.59 -6.05 4.52
N THR A 14 -12.37 -6.20 4.99
CA THR A 14 -11.23 -5.41 4.54
C THR A 14 -10.89 -5.70 3.08
N ASN A 15 -10.94 -6.96 2.64
CA ASN A 15 -10.76 -7.30 1.23
C ASN A 15 -11.85 -6.72 0.35
N ASP A 16 -13.10 -6.80 0.79
CA ASP A 16 -14.26 -6.21 0.07
C ASP A 16 -14.06 -4.67 -0.10
N ILE A 17 -13.50 -3.99 0.91
CA ILE A 17 -13.13 -2.56 0.82
C ILE A 17 -12.03 -2.34 -0.22
N TYR A 18 -10.99 -3.17 -0.23
CA TYR A 18 -9.91 -3.07 -1.23
C TYR A 18 -10.42 -3.26 -2.65
N GLU A 19 -11.32 -4.22 -2.86
CA GLU A 19 -11.95 -4.44 -4.16
C GLU A 19 -12.82 -3.27 -4.61
N GLY A 20 -13.38 -2.49 -3.68
CA GLY A 20 -14.15 -1.28 -3.95
C GLY A 20 -13.32 -0.03 -4.26
N ILE A 21 -11.99 -0.05 -4.01
CA ILE A 21 -11.13 1.14 -4.22
C ILE A 21 -11.20 1.70 -5.65
N PRO A 22 -11.18 0.90 -6.74
CA PRO A 22 -11.28 1.45 -8.09
C PRO A 22 -12.53 2.30 -8.31
N GLU A 23 -13.69 1.84 -7.85
CA GLU A 23 -14.94 2.58 -7.97
C GLU A 23 -14.94 3.85 -7.11
N TYR A 24 -14.39 3.76 -5.91
CA TYR A 24 -14.20 4.93 -5.04
C TYR A 24 -13.33 5.99 -5.72
N LEU A 25 -12.22 5.59 -6.33
CA LEU A 25 -11.31 6.49 -7.03
C LEU A 25 -11.98 7.13 -8.27
N GLU A 26 -12.72 6.36 -9.07
CA GLU A 26 -13.46 6.89 -10.22
C GLU A 26 -14.46 7.98 -9.84
N ASN A 27 -15.08 7.84 -8.68
CA ASN A 27 -16.04 8.78 -8.13
C ASN A 27 -15.41 9.79 -7.16
N PHE A 28 -14.09 9.76 -6.99
CA PHE A 28 -13.39 10.67 -6.08
C PHE A 28 -13.70 12.11 -6.42
N ASN A 29 -14.08 12.89 -5.42
CA ASN A 29 -14.34 14.31 -5.56
C ASN A 29 -13.79 15.05 -4.34
N ALA A 30 -13.14 16.17 -4.59
CA ALA A 30 -12.60 17.04 -3.55
C ALA A 30 -12.70 18.50 -4.04
N ASP A 31 -12.98 19.40 -3.14
CA ASP A 31 -12.91 20.81 -3.44
C ASP A 31 -11.44 21.30 -3.45
N GLU A 32 -11.21 22.55 -3.86
CA GLU A 32 -9.87 23.15 -3.94
C GLU A 32 -9.16 23.14 -2.58
N ARG A 33 -9.89 23.35 -1.50
CA ARG A 33 -9.33 23.36 -0.14
C ARG A 33 -8.87 21.96 0.27
N ASP A 34 -9.63 20.95 -0.04
CA ASP A 34 -9.28 19.57 0.31
C ASP A 34 -8.14 19.08 -0.57
N MET A 35 -8.12 19.37 -1.87
CA MET A 35 -6.97 19.07 -2.73
C MET A 35 -5.70 19.76 -2.22
N THR A 36 -5.80 21.01 -1.79
CA THR A 36 -4.64 21.73 -1.20
C THR A 36 -4.11 21.00 0.04
N LYS A 37 -4.98 20.47 0.92
CA LYS A 37 -4.55 19.70 2.09
C LYS A 37 -3.83 18.40 1.68
N TYR A 38 -4.35 17.68 0.67
CA TYR A 38 -3.71 16.44 0.19
C TYR A 38 -2.33 16.72 -0.42
N VAL A 39 -2.22 17.76 -1.24
CA VAL A 39 -0.94 18.19 -1.82
C VAL A 39 0.06 18.57 -0.72
N ILE A 40 -0.34 19.41 0.25
CA ILE A 40 0.52 19.80 1.37
C ILE A 40 0.96 18.58 2.18
N GLY A 41 0.04 17.65 2.48
CA GLY A 41 0.36 16.42 3.20
C GLY A 41 1.43 15.60 2.48
N THR A 42 1.26 15.38 1.19
CA THR A 42 2.20 14.60 0.36
C THR A 42 3.56 15.28 0.23
N ILE A 43 3.59 16.59 -0.02
CA ILE A 43 4.85 17.35 -0.14
C ILE A 43 5.61 17.37 1.19
N SER A 44 4.93 17.46 2.32
CA SER A 44 5.61 17.47 3.63
C SER A 44 6.33 16.15 3.95
N GLU A 45 5.89 15.03 3.40
CA GLU A 45 6.63 13.77 3.50
C GLU A 45 7.95 13.80 2.72
N LEU A 46 7.94 14.39 1.52
CA LEU A 46 9.14 14.56 0.71
C LEU A 46 10.14 15.55 1.32
N ASP A 47 9.63 16.57 1.99
CA ASP A 47 10.41 17.67 2.57
C ASP A 47 10.84 17.42 4.03
N THR A 48 10.69 16.19 4.53
CA THR A 48 11.12 15.85 5.90
C THR A 48 12.61 16.19 6.10
N PRO A 49 12.95 16.99 7.12
CA PRO A 49 14.33 17.32 7.42
C PRO A 49 15.18 16.08 7.71
N LEU A 50 16.30 15.94 7.01
CA LEU A 50 17.20 14.80 7.15
C LEU A 50 18.47 15.18 7.93
N THR A 51 18.90 14.29 8.82
CA THR A 51 20.23 14.36 9.43
C THR A 51 21.34 14.15 8.37
N PRO A 52 22.59 14.54 8.63
CA PRO A 52 23.70 14.30 7.69
C PRO A 52 23.83 12.83 7.28
N SER A 53 23.66 11.89 8.21
CA SER A 53 23.71 10.45 7.94
C SER A 53 22.57 10.00 7.01
N GLN A 54 21.35 10.47 7.25
CA GLN A 54 20.20 10.18 6.38
C GLN A 54 20.35 10.76 4.98
N LYS A 55 20.93 11.98 4.86
CA LYS A 55 21.26 12.56 3.54
C LYS A 55 22.27 11.70 2.77
N GLY A 56 23.29 11.22 3.45
CA GLY A 56 24.28 10.31 2.85
C GLY A 56 23.64 8.98 2.40
N ALA A 57 22.82 8.37 3.26
CA ALA A 57 22.12 7.14 2.92
C ALA A 57 21.14 7.33 1.74
N ARG A 58 20.38 8.44 1.72
CA ARG A 58 19.49 8.79 0.61
C ARG A 58 20.26 9.00 -0.69
N GLY A 59 21.38 9.74 -0.66
CA GLY A 59 22.22 9.95 -1.83
C GLY A 59 22.81 8.65 -2.39
N LEU A 60 23.27 7.75 -1.51
CA LEU A 60 23.76 6.44 -1.91
C LEU A 60 22.63 5.58 -2.54
N ALA A 61 21.46 5.55 -1.93
CA ALA A 61 20.30 4.84 -2.47
C ALA A 61 19.88 5.39 -3.84
N ALA A 62 19.86 6.71 -3.99
CA ALA A 62 19.56 7.37 -5.26
C ALA A 62 20.56 6.99 -6.36
N TRP A 63 21.85 6.97 -6.01
CA TRP A 63 22.90 6.55 -6.95
C TRP A 63 22.73 5.09 -7.40
N TYR A 64 22.46 4.17 -6.48
CA TYR A 64 22.24 2.76 -6.83
C TYR A 64 20.98 2.51 -7.65
N SER A 65 19.91 3.27 -7.41
CA SER A 65 18.63 3.14 -8.14
C SER A 65 18.58 3.94 -9.45
N GLY A 66 19.61 4.77 -9.72
CA GLY A 66 19.61 5.68 -10.88
C GLY A 66 18.62 6.84 -10.75
N LEU A 67 18.19 7.18 -9.53
CA LEU A 67 17.30 8.31 -9.27
C LEU A 67 18.06 9.61 -9.40
N THR A 68 17.70 10.45 -10.39
CA THR A 68 18.34 11.75 -10.65
C THR A 68 17.59 12.89 -9.97
N ASP A 69 18.26 14.03 -9.80
CA ASP A 69 17.64 15.23 -9.25
C ASP A 69 16.49 15.74 -10.14
N GLU A 70 16.61 15.59 -11.46
CA GLU A 70 15.54 15.93 -12.40
C GLU A 70 14.29 15.04 -12.20
N MET A 71 14.47 13.75 -11.92
CA MET A 71 13.36 12.85 -11.63
C MET A 71 12.66 13.24 -10.32
N VAL A 72 13.43 13.56 -9.29
CA VAL A 72 12.89 14.03 -8.01
C VAL A 72 12.13 15.35 -8.17
N GLN A 73 12.69 16.29 -8.94
CA GLN A 73 12.04 17.57 -9.20
C GLN A 73 10.75 17.40 -10.01
N LYS A 74 10.77 16.50 -11.01
CA LYS A 74 9.58 16.19 -11.79
C LYS A 74 8.46 15.61 -10.91
N GLU A 75 8.77 14.64 -10.06
CA GLU A 75 7.81 14.08 -9.11
C GLU A 75 7.20 15.16 -8.21
N ARG A 76 8.04 16.05 -7.70
CA ARG A 76 7.61 17.18 -6.89
C ARG A 76 6.65 18.12 -7.65
N ASP A 77 6.98 18.44 -8.89
CA ASP A 77 6.16 19.31 -9.73
C ASP A 77 4.80 18.64 -10.06
N GLU A 78 4.79 17.33 -10.31
CA GLU A 78 3.57 16.54 -10.53
C GLU A 78 2.67 16.56 -9.30
N ILE A 79 3.21 16.39 -8.09
CA ILE A 79 2.44 16.45 -6.84
C ILE A 79 1.87 17.86 -6.62
N LEU A 80 2.68 18.90 -6.81
CA LEU A 80 2.26 20.29 -6.61
C LEU A 80 1.14 20.71 -7.58
N ASN A 81 1.07 20.10 -8.75
CA ASN A 81 0.07 20.38 -9.78
C ASN A 81 -1.06 19.34 -9.83
N ALA A 82 -1.08 18.37 -8.89
CA ALA A 82 -2.06 17.31 -8.88
C ALA A 82 -3.50 17.81 -8.74
N ARG A 83 -4.40 17.22 -9.50
CA ARG A 83 -5.82 17.55 -9.55
C ARG A 83 -6.68 16.34 -9.24
N VAL A 84 -7.96 16.56 -9.05
CA VAL A 84 -8.95 15.49 -8.82
C VAL A 84 -8.91 14.45 -9.94
N GLU A 85 -8.74 14.88 -11.19
CA GLU A 85 -8.66 14.01 -12.36
C GLU A 85 -7.46 13.05 -12.30
N ASP A 86 -6.34 13.52 -11.78
CA ASP A 86 -5.12 12.69 -11.62
C ASP A 86 -5.35 11.59 -10.58
N VAL A 87 -6.05 11.92 -9.48
CA VAL A 87 -6.45 10.91 -8.47
C VAL A 87 -7.41 9.90 -9.07
N ARG A 88 -8.41 10.33 -9.85
CA ARG A 88 -9.35 9.44 -10.54
C ARG A 88 -8.65 8.52 -11.53
N ALA A 89 -7.63 8.99 -12.23
CA ALA A 89 -6.86 8.20 -13.18
C ALA A 89 -6.16 6.99 -12.54
N LEU A 90 -5.87 7.03 -11.22
CA LEU A 90 -5.28 5.91 -10.49
C LEU A 90 -6.20 4.69 -10.41
N SER A 91 -7.52 4.85 -10.61
CA SER A 91 -8.49 3.75 -10.62
C SER A 91 -8.11 2.63 -11.58
N GLY A 92 -7.57 2.97 -12.75
CA GLY A 92 -7.11 2.01 -13.75
C GLY A 92 -5.96 1.14 -13.24
N ILE A 93 -4.95 1.77 -12.61
CA ILE A 93 -3.78 1.06 -12.05
C ILE A 93 -4.22 0.14 -10.91
N VAL A 94 -5.07 0.63 -10.01
CA VAL A 94 -5.58 -0.17 -8.89
C VAL A 94 -6.38 -1.36 -9.39
N ARG A 95 -7.21 -1.19 -10.43
CA ARG A 95 -7.97 -2.28 -11.05
C ARG A 95 -7.05 -3.37 -11.63
N GLU A 96 -5.95 -2.98 -12.27
CA GLU A 96 -4.97 -3.95 -12.77
C GLU A 96 -4.26 -4.72 -11.63
N VAL A 97 -3.94 -4.04 -10.52
CA VAL A 97 -3.37 -4.71 -9.31
C VAL A 97 -4.36 -5.75 -8.77
N LEU A 98 -5.63 -5.39 -8.63
CA LEU A 98 -6.66 -6.29 -8.08
C LEU A 98 -6.96 -7.48 -9.00
N LYS A 99 -6.84 -7.33 -10.32
CA LYS A 99 -7.00 -8.45 -11.27
C LYS A 99 -6.03 -9.61 -11.05
N THR A 100 -4.91 -9.37 -10.41
CA THR A 100 -3.93 -10.44 -10.11
C THR A 100 -4.49 -11.47 -9.13
N GLY A 101 -5.48 -11.10 -8.31
CA GLY A 101 -6.12 -11.96 -7.32
C GLY A 101 -5.17 -12.49 -6.25
N ALA A 102 -4.00 -11.87 -6.07
CA ALA A 102 -3.00 -12.31 -5.11
C ALA A 102 -3.37 -11.83 -3.70
N LEU A 103 -4.00 -12.70 -2.92
CA LEU A 103 -4.35 -12.46 -1.52
C LEU A 103 -3.49 -13.32 -0.61
N CYS A 104 -2.86 -12.71 0.40
CA CYS A 104 -2.11 -13.41 1.43
C CYS A 104 -2.54 -12.91 2.81
N ALA A 105 -2.87 -13.82 3.72
CA ALA A 105 -3.17 -13.50 5.11
C ALA A 105 -2.31 -14.35 6.05
N ILE A 106 -1.78 -13.72 7.09
CA ILE A 106 -1.05 -14.39 8.17
C ILE A 106 -1.74 -14.03 9.48
N GLY A 107 -2.22 -15.02 10.22
CA GLY A 107 -2.96 -14.74 11.44
C GLY A 107 -3.47 -15.98 12.16
N ASN A 108 -4.55 -15.78 12.93
CA ASN A 108 -5.17 -16.85 13.69
C ASN A 108 -5.75 -17.93 12.77
N GLU A 109 -5.39 -19.18 13.02
CA GLU A 109 -5.75 -20.33 12.19
C GLU A 109 -7.27 -20.52 12.06
N GLU A 110 -8.02 -20.39 13.15
CA GLU A 110 -9.47 -20.59 13.14
C GLU A 110 -10.18 -19.51 12.32
N LYS A 111 -9.71 -18.24 12.41
CA LYS A 111 -10.27 -17.14 11.61
C LYS A 111 -9.96 -17.32 10.13
N ILE A 112 -8.73 -17.71 9.79
CA ILE A 112 -8.36 -17.97 8.39
C ILE A 112 -9.18 -19.13 7.83
N LYS A 113 -9.39 -20.20 8.62
CA LYS A 113 -10.24 -21.35 8.21
C LYS A 113 -11.70 -20.99 8.06
N ALA A 114 -12.22 -20.07 8.87
CA ALA A 114 -13.60 -19.58 8.73
C ALA A 114 -13.85 -18.91 7.36
N ASP A 115 -12.84 -18.21 6.83
CA ASP A 115 -12.87 -17.55 5.53
C ASP A 115 -12.09 -18.32 4.45
N ALA A 116 -11.98 -19.64 4.60
CA ALA A 116 -11.17 -20.50 3.72
C ALA A 116 -11.46 -20.35 2.22
N ALA A 117 -12.71 -20.01 1.87
CA ALA A 117 -13.13 -19.82 0.48
C ALA A 117 -12.41 -18.64 -0.22
N MET A 118 -11.78 -17.74 0.53
CA MET A 118 -11.00 -16.61 -0.02
C MET A 118 -9.61 -17.03 -0.49
N PHE A 119 -9.11 -18.20 -0.08
CA PHE A 119 -7.72 -18.61 -0.26
C PHE A 119 -7.62 -19.84 -1.15
N GLY A 120 -6.65 -19.85 -2.06
CA GLY A 120 -6.34 -21.04 -2.87
C GLY A 120 -5.66 -22.15 -2.07
N ALA A 121 -4.94 -21.82 -1.00
CA ALA A 121 -4.30 -22.75 -0.09
C ALA A 121 -4.13 -22.15 1.30
N ILE A 122 -4.23 -22.99 2.33
CA ILE A 122 -3.95 -22.63 3.71
C ILE A 122 -2.83 -23.56 4.22
N GLN A 123 -1.79 -22.96 4.80
CA GLN A 123 -0.63 -23.70 5.31
C GLN A 123 -0.32 -23.23 6.74
N PRO A 124 0.14 -24.14 7.61
CA PRO A 124 0.61 -23.75 8.93
C PRO A 124 1.86 -22.87 8.80
N LEU A 125 1.92 -21.78 9.55
CA LEU A 125 3.07 -20.87 9.55
C LEU A 125 4.33 -21.54 10.12
N TYR A 126 4.14 -22.42 11.08
CA TYR A 126 5.21 -23.20 11.68
C TYR A 126 4.96 -24.70 11.42
N ASN A 127 5.93 -25.37 10.85
CA ASN A 127 5.91 -26.84 10.88
C ASN A 127 6.10 -27.25 12.34
N GLY A 128 5.01 -27.58 13.00
CA GLY A 128 5.07 -28.09 14.37
C GLY A 128 5.96 -29.33 14.36
N THR A 129 7.13 -29.25 14.97
CA THR A 129 7.71 -30.41 15.59
C THR A 129 6.68 -30.86 16.62
N ALA A 130 5.99 -31.95 16.33
CA ALA A 130 5.20 -32.61 17.34
C ALA A 130 6.12 -32.80 18.55
N SER A 131 5.83 -32.11 19.64
CA SER A 131 6.44 -32.41 20.91
C SER A 131 5.97 -33.82 21.26
N GLU A 132 6.82 -34.80 21.00
CA GLU A 132 6.79 -36.08 21.69
C GLU A 132 7.15 -35.84 23.17
N ASP A 133 6.20 -35.31 23.91
CA ASP A 133 6.25 -35.28 25.36
C ASP A 133 4.94 -35.80 25.91
N GLY A 134 4.90 -37.12 26.00
CA GLY A 134 3.81 -37.89 26.57
C GLY A 134 4.28 -39.22 27.07
N GLN A 135 5.14 -39.25 28.08
CA GLN A 135 5.24 -40.40 29.03
C GLN A 135 5.47 -39.85 30.42
#